data_b042969aa32679675f402b1af7889378
#
_entry.id   b042969aa32679675f402b1af7889378
#
_cell.length_a   1.000
_cell.length_b   1.000
_cell.length_c   1.000
_cell.angle_alpha   90.00
_cell.angle_beta   90.00
_cell.angle_gamma   90.00
#
_symmetry.space_group_name_H-M   'P 1'
#
loop_
_entity.id
_entity.type
_entity.pdbx_description
1 polymer ?
#
loop_
_entity_poly.entity_id
_entity_poly.type
_entity_poly.pdbx_seq_one_letter_code
_entity_poly.pdbx_strand_id
1 'polypeptide(L)'
;MKPLYTALGMVSGVSAVEAFALYFLRAGGLHNTIIASLIYGGCVVPILAKTLQYEGIGIVNLLWNILSTLFGFVIGIFLFNEKIHYLQLIGGAFSLLGIGLIIMAPRA
;
A
#
# COMPACT_ATOMS: atom_id res chain seq x y z
N MET A 1 -4.72 -11.71 -19.22
CA MET A 1 -4.03 -11.42 -17.96
C MET A 1 -4.96 -11.73 -16.80
N LYS A 2 -4.42 -12.32 -15.75
CA LYS A 2 -5.23 -12.68 -14.59
C LYS A 2 -5.76 -11.41 -13.91
N PRO A 3 -7.03 -11.40 -13.46
CA PRO A 3 -7.55 -10.28 -12.67
C PRO A 3 -6.68 -9.96 -11.46
N LEU A 4 -6.05 -10.96 -10.86
CA LEU A 4 -5.16 -10.77 -9.73
C LEU A 4 -3.99 -9.85 -10.08
N TYR A 5 -3.39 -9.99 -11.24
CA TYR A 5 -2.28 -9.14 -11.66
C TYR A 5 -2.73 -7.70 -11.88
N THR A 6 -3.91 -7.51 -12.44
CA THR A 6 -4.49 -6.18 -12.60
C THR A 6 -4.73 -5.55 -11.23
N ALA A 7 -5.35 -6.28 -10.31
CA ALA A 7 -5.58 -5.82 -8.95
C ALA A 7 -4.27 -5.49 -8.24
N LEU A 8 -3.25 -6.34 -8.39
CA LEU A 8 -1.95 -6.11 -7.78
C LEU A 8 -1.32 -4.81 -8.28
N GLY A 9 -1.38 -4.55 -9.58
CA GLY A 9 -0.87 -3.32 -10.16
C GLY A 9 -1.62 -2.09 -9.64
N MET A 10 -2.94 -2.15 -9.56
CA MET A 10 -3.75 -1.05 -9.06
C MET A 10 -3.49 -0.80 -7.58
N VAL A 11 -3.40 -1.85 -6.77
CA VAL A 11 -3.11 -1.72 -5.35
C VAL A 11 -1.70 -1.18 -5.12
N SER A 12 -0.73 -1.58 -5.96
CA SER A 12 0.61 -1.00 -5.89
C SER A 12 0.59 0.50 -6.16
N GLY A 13 -0.16 0.93 -7.16
CA GLY A 13 -0.34 2.35 -7.45
C GLY A 13 -0.99 3.10 -6.29
N VAL A 14 -2.04 2.53 -5.71
CA VAL A 14 -2.71 3.10 -4.54
C VAL A 14 -1.74 3.22 -3.38
N SER A 15 -0.94 2.20 -3.11
CA SER A 15 0.01 2.21 -2.01
C SER A 15 1.08 3.28 -2.20
N ALA A 16 1.55 3.48 -3.44
CA ALA A 16 2.50 4.54 -3.74
C ALA A 16 1.89 5.92 -3.50
N VAL A 17 0.64 6.13 -3.94
CA VAL A 17 -0.07 7.39 -3.71
C VAL A 17 -0.29 7.61 -2.22
N GLU A 18 -0.66 6.55 -1.49
CA GLU A 18 -0.83 6.62 -0.05
C GLU A 18 0.47 7.04 0.65
N ALA A 19 1.61 6.56 0.17
CA ALA A 19 2.90 6.95 0.74
C ALA A 19 3.13 8.45 0.63
N PHE A 20 2.71 9.08 -0.48
CA PHE A 20 2.76 10.54 -0.59
C PHE A 20 1.85 11.22 0.42
N ALA A 21 0.64 10.69 0.63
CA ALA A 21 -0.25 11.22 1.65
C ALA A 21 0.38 11.14 3.04
N LEU A 22 1.02 10.01 3.35
CA LEU A 22 1.72 9.85 4.62
C LEU A 22 2.88 10.83 4.75
N TYR A 23 3.59 11.11 3.66
CA TYR A 23 4.64 12.11 3.65
C TYR A 23 4.10 13.49 4.09
N PHE A 24 3.00 13.92 3.51
CA PHE A 24 2.39 15.20 3.88
C PHE A 24 1.92 15.21 5.33
N LEU A 25 1.34 14.10 5.80
CA LEU A 25 0.91 13.99 7.18
C LEU A 25 2.09 14.05 8.15
N ARG A 26 3.19 13.39 7.81
CA ARG A 26 4.39 13.40 8.64
C ARG A 26 5.03 14.78 8.72
N ALA A 27 4.99 15.53 7.62
CA ALA A 27 5.50 16.90 7.59
C ALA A 27 4.71 17.83 8.52
N GLY A 28 3.44 17.53 8.76
CA GLY A 28 2.62 18.23 9.75
C GLY A 28 1.95 19.47 9.23
N GLY A 29 1.06 20.03 10.06
CA GLY A 29 0.34 21.24 9.76
C GLY A 29 -1.01 21.00 9.09
N LEU A 30 -1.92 21.95 9.26
CA LEU A 30 -3.28 21.84 8.73
C LEU A 30 -3.27 21.79 7.20
N HIS A 31 -2.42 22.58 6.56
CA HIS A 31 -2.33 22.62 5.11
C HIS A 31 -1.96 21.23 4.54
N ASN A 32 -0.95 20.58 5.12
CA ASN A 32 -0.51 19.25 4.68
C ASN A 32 -1.56 18.20 4.99
N THR A 33 -2.29 18.33 6.08
CA THR A 33 -3.39 17.42 6.42
C THR A 33 -4.50 17.50 5.37
N ILE A 34 -4.84 18.71 4.93
CA ILE A 34 -5.85 18.90 3.89
C ILE A 34 -5.40 18.28 2.58
N ILE A 35 -4.14 18.50 2.20
CA ILE A 35 -3.57 17.91 0.99
C ILE A 35 -3.65 16.38 1.05
N ALA A 36 -3.26 15.78 2.17
CA ALA A 36 -3.31 14.33 2.35
C ALA A 36 -4.74 13.81 2.23
N SER A 37 -5.71 14.52 2.81
CA SER A 37 -7.12 14.14 2.74
C SER A 37 -7.63 14.18 1.30
N LEU A 38 -7.24 15.18 0.52
CA LEU A 38 -7.63 15.28 -0.89
C LEU A 38 -7.00 14.16 -1.71
N ILE A 39 -5.77 13.80 -1.44
CA ILE A 39 -5.11 12.67 -2.11
C ILE A 39 -5.88 11.39 -1.82
N TYR A 40 -6.22 11.15 -0.56
CA TYR A 40 -6.94 9.93 -0.17
C TYR A 40 -8.30 9.87 -0.84
N GLY A 41 -9.11 10.92 -0.70
CA GLY A 41 -10.46 10.93 -1.25
C GLY A 41 -10.50 10.98 -2.77
N GLY A 42 -9.55 11.67 -3.37
CA GLY A 42 -9.54 11.89 -4.82
C GLY A 42 -8.85 10.80 -5.63
N CYS A 43 -7.89 10.09 -5.03
CA CYS A 43 -7.09 9.10 -5.75
C CYS A 43 -7.24 7.70 -5.17
N VAL A 44 -7.02 7.53 -3.86
CA VAL A 44 -6.98 6.21 -3.24
C VAL A 44 -8.34 5.53 -3.28
N VAL A 45 -9.39 6.23 -2.84
CA VAL A 45 -10.73 5.63 -2.76
C VAL A 45 -11.28 5.24 -4.13
N PRO A 46 -11.23 6.10 -5.16
CA PRO A 46 -11.73 5.71 -6.49
C PRO A 46 -10.98 4.52 -7.08
N ILE A 47 -9.66 4.48 -6.91
CA ILE A 47 -8.87 3.37 -7.45
C ILE A 47 -9.19 2.07 -6.73
N LEU A 48 -9.36 2.11 -5.41
CA LEU A 48 -9.77 0.92 -4.64
C LEU A 48 -11.14 0.44 -5.07
N ALA A 49 -12.09 1.35 -5.28
CA ALA A 49 -13.43 0.99 -5.75
C ALA A 49 -13.34 0.23 -7.07
N LYS A 50 -12.49 0.70 -7.98
CA LYS A 50 -12.31 0.03 -9.26
C LYS A 50 -11.60 -1.31 -9.12
N THR A 51 -10.61 -1.39 -8.22
CA THR A 51 -9.87 -2.63 -7.97
C THR A 51 -10.80 -3.75 -7.50
N LEU A 52 -11.82 -3.42 -6.72
CA LEU A 52 -12.79 -4.40 -6.23
C LEU A 52 -13.61 -5.06 -7.35
N GLN A 53 -13.58 -4.51 -8.56
CA GLN A 53 -14.20 -5.15 -9.72
C GLN A 53 -13.37 -6.33 -10.24
N TYR A 54 -12.09 -6.40 -9.88
CA TYR A 54 -11.18 -7.45 -10.36
C TYR A 54 -10.94 -8.54 -9.32
N GLU A 55 -10.99 -8.20 -8.03
CA GLU A 55 -10.75 -9.15 -6.95
C GLU A 55 -11.70 -8.89 -5.79
N GLY A 56 -11.87 -9.91 -4.94
CA GLY A 56 -12.72 -9.79 -3.76
C GLY A 56 -12.13 -8.88 -2.70
N ILE A 57 -12.98 -8.48 -1.76
CA ILE A 57 -12.62 -7.55 -0.69
C ILE A 57 -11.45 -8.08 0.14
N GLY A 58 -11.45 -9.39 0.45
CA GLY A 58 -10.39 -9.98 1.27
C GLY A 58 -9.02 -9.87 0.62
N ILE A 59 -8.93 -10.22 -0.66
CA ILE A 59 -7.66 -10.19 -1.40
C ILE A 59 -7.19 -8.75 -1.60
N VAL A 60 -8.10 -7.84 -1.99
CA VAL A 60 -7.74 -6.43 -2.19
C VAL A 60 -7.22 -5.83 -0.89
N ASN A 61 -7.92 -6.05 0.21
CA ASN A 61 -7.52 -5.50 1.50
C ASN A 61 -6.19 -6.06 1.98
N LEU A 62 -5.97 -7.36 1.81
CA LEU A 62 -4.73 -8.01 2.21
C LEU A 62 -3.54 -7.47 1.41
N LEU A 63 -3.67 -7.40 0.09
CA LEU A 63 -2.62 -6.87 -0.77
C LEU A 63 -2.33 -5.40 -0.46
N TRP A 64 -3.39 -4.61 -0.25
CA TRP A 64 -3.22 -3.20 0.06
C TRP A 64 -2.47 -3.00 1.36
N ASN A 65 -2.85 -3.74 2.41
CA ASN A 65 -2.17 -3.61 3.71
C ASN A 65 -0.69 -3.99 3.62
N ILE A 66 -0.37 -5.07 2.93
CA ILE A 66 1.02 -5.51 2.79
C ILE A 66 1.82 -4.50 1.99
N LEU A 67 1.32 -4.08 0.83
CA LEU A 67 2.03 -3.15 -0.04
C LEU A 67 2.14 -1.77 0.60
N SER A 68 1.08 -1.32 1.27
CA SER A 68 1.09 -0.05 2.00
C SER A 68 2.17 -0.05 3.08
N THR A 69 2.30 -1.15 3.82
CA THR A 69 3.32 -1.29 4.86
C THR A 69 4.72 -1.24 4.25
N LEU A 70 4.95 -1.93 3.14
CA LEU A 70 6.25 -1.93 2.49
C LEU A 70 6.63 -0.55 1.96
N PHE A 71 5.69 0.14 1.30
CA PHE A 71 5.93 1.51 0.84
C PHE A 71 6.18 2.45 2.01
N GLY A 72 5.43 2.28 3.11
CA GLY A 72 5.63 3.09 4.31
C GLY A 72 7.02 2.91 4.90
N PHE A 73 7.52 1.67 4.95
CA PHE A 73 8.89 1.40 5.41
C PHE A 73 9.92 2.10 4.53
N VAL A 74 9.77 2.01 3.20
CA VAL A 74 10.71 2.64 2.28
C VAL A 74 10.72 4.15 2.48
N ILE A 75 9.56 4.77 2.57
CA ILE A 75 9.43 6.22 2.79
C ILE A 75 10.04 6.60 4.13
N GLY A 76 9.73 5.85 5.19
CA GLY A 76 10.26 6.15 6.52
C GLY A 76 11.77 6.09 6.58
N ILE A 77 12.36 5.06 5.98
CA ILE A 77 13.81 4.87 5.99
C ILE A 77 14.52 5.95 5.15
N PHE A 78 14.06 6.16 3.92
CA PHE A 78 14.81 6.99 2.97
C PHE A 78 14.49 8.48 3.08
N LEU A 79 13.26 8.86 3.39
CA LEU A 79 12.88 10.28 3.47
C LEU A 79 12.95 10.83 4.88
N PHE A 80 12.71 10.02 5.90
CA PHE A 80 12.69 10.48 7.29
C PHE A 80 13.81 9.89 8.14
N ASN A 81 14.68 9.07 7.54
CA ASN A 81 15.82 8.46 8.23
C ASN A 81 15.41 7.69 9.48
N GLU A 82 14.26 7.03 9.44
CA GLU A 82 13.80 6.25 10.58
C GLU A 82 14.69 5.03 10.79
N LYS A 83 14.95 4.74 12.05
CA LYS A 83 15.73 3.55 12.41
C LYS A 83 14.78 2.36 12.51
N ILE A 84 15.16 1.28 11.83
CA ILE A 84 14.35 0.08 11.77
C ILE A 84 15.04 -1.02 12.57
N HIS A 85 14.31 -1.60 13.51
CA HIS A 85 14.80 -2.75 14.27
C HIS A 85 14.82 -3.99 13.37
N TYR A 86 15.78 -4.90 13.60
CA TYR A 86 15.89 -6.10 12.75
C TYR A 86 14.63 -6.95 12.75
N LEU A 87 13.87 -6.96 13.86
CA LEU A 87 12.60 -7.68 13.91
C LEU A 87 11.57 -7.11 12.94
N GLN A 88 11.61 -5.79 12.72
CA GLN A 88 10.73 -5.14 11.74
C GLN A 88 11.12 -5.50 10.32
N LEU A 89 12.41 -5.65 10.05
CA LEU A 89 12.90 -6.11 8.75
C LEU A 89 12.46 -7.56 8.48
N ILE A 90 12.51 -8.40 9.51
CA ILE A 90 12.04 -9.79 9.40
C ILE A 90 10.54 -9.80 9.06
N GLY A 91 9.74 -8.96 9.74
CA GLY A 91 8.32 -8.83 9.45
C GLY A 91 8.07 -8.39 8.02
N GLY A 92 8.85 -7.43 7.52
CA GLY A 92 8.77 -7.01 6.13
C GLY A 92 9.08 -8.14 5.16
N ALA A 93 10.07 -8.97 5.47
CA ALA A 93 10.40 -10.12 4.64
C ALA A 93 9.26 -11.15 4.61
N PHE A 94 8.62 -11.40 5.74
CA PHE A 94 7.45 -12.28 5.78
C PHE A 94 6.29 -11.70 4.98
N SER A 95 6.12 -10.38 4.97
CA SER A 95 5.08 -9.72 4.16
C SER A 95 5.32 -9.95 2.67
N LEU A 96 6.57 -9.85 2.22
CA LEU A 96 6.92 -10.15 0.82
C LEU A 96 6.63 -11.60 0.48
N LEU A 97 6.96 -12.51 1.38
CA LEU A 97 6.65 -13.93 1.20
C LEU A 97 5.13 -14.12 1.10
N GLY A 98 4.36 -13.41 1.91
CA GLY A 98 2.90 -13.47 1.87
C GLY A 98 2.34 -13.05 0.53
N ILE A 99 2.86 -11.97 -0.05
CA ILE A 99 2.44 -11.54 -1.39
C ILE A 99 2.75 -12.63 -2.42
N GLY A 100 3.94 -13.22 -2.34
CA GLY A 100 4.33 -14.28 -3.25
C GLY A 100 3.37 -15.46 -3.19
N LEU A 101 2.97 -15.86 -1.99
CA LEU A 101 2.02 -16.96 -1.80
C LEU A 101 0.65 -16.63 -2.38
N ILE A 102 0.18 -15.39 -2.20
CA ILE A 102 -1.11 -14.97 -2.77
C ILE A 102 -1.08 -15.05 -4.30
N ILE A 103 0.01 -14.58 -4.90
CA ILE A 103 0.15 -14.59 -6.36
C ILE A 103 0.21 -16.02 -6.90
N MET A 104 0.86 -16.92 -6.17
CA MET A 104 1.03 -18.32 -6.60
C MET A 104 -0.21 -19.18 -6.33
N ALA A 105 -1.13 -18.72 -5.48
CA ALA A 105 -2.29 -19.53 -5.11
C ALA A 105 -3.18 -19.78 -6.33
N PRO A 106 -3.68 -21.01 -6.51
CA PRO A 106 -4.63 -21.29 -7.60
C PRO A 106 -5.97 -20.60 -7.31
N ARG A 107 -6.61 -20.18 -8.37
CA ARG A 107 -7.96 -19.59 -8.28
C ARG A 107 -8.97 -20.72 -8.01
N ALA A 108 -9.80 -20.51 -7.04
CA ALA A 108 -10.87 -21.46 -6.70
C ALA A 108 -12.02 -21.35 -7.69
#